data_9d59a0a7eac89fedf35dba70134aa18b
#
_entry.id   9d59a0a7eac89fedf35dba70134aa18b
#
_cell.length_a   1.000
_cell.length_b   1.000
_cell.length_c   1.000
_cell.angle_alpha   90.00
_cell.angle_beta   90.00
_cell.angle_gamma   90.00
#
_symmetry.space_group_name_H-M   'P 1'
#
loop_
_entity.id
_entity.type
_entity.pdbx_description
1 polymer ?
#
loop_
_entity_poly.entity_id
_entity_poly.type
_entity_poly.pdbx_seq_one_letter_code
_entity_poly.pdbx_strand_id
1 'polypeptide(L)'
;MRAGHQGTGPGPITPDGCAVELYTRLPVGPEPDIIASAVPAGARLIELGCGVGRMTHPLVERGFRATAVDESPEMLEHVRGARTVLSAIEDLDLGETFDAVVLASFLVHAGDEEIRRGLLRTCLRHVAEDGCVLIQREGEDFHTDLPRERVDPSGFTVRIVSSEPVGEGVRSVRAEYVFPDATWTQTFRARPLTKEQFEEALGEVGLRVDRYLTEDRMWVRAVPVAVG
;
A
#
# COMPACT_ATOMS: atom_id res chain seq x y z
N MET A 1 14.63 -11.31 -2.03
CA MET A 1 14.00 -10.51 -3.11
C MET A 1 12.80 -11.28 -3.64
N ARG A 2 11.62 -10.69 -3.67
CA ARG A 2 10.40 -11.29 -4.24
C ARG A 2 10.56 -11.45 -5.75
N ALA A 3 9.99 -12.51 -6.33
CA ALA A 3 10.14 -12.82 -7.77
C ALA A 3 9.64 -11.68 -8.67
N GLY A 4 10.52 -11.18 -9.54
CA GLY A 4 10.21 -10.06 -10.45
C GLY A 4 10.23 -8.68 -9.81
N HIS A 5 10.75 -8.56 -8.57
CA HIS A 5 10.97 -7.31 -7.88
C HIS A 5 12.47 -7.02 -7.78
N GLN A 6 12.86 -5.78 -8.02
CA GLN A 6 14.25 -5.32 -7.94
C GLN A 6 14.26 -3.84 -7.55
N GLY A 7 15.29 -3.45 -6.81
CA GLY A 7 15.57 -2.06 -6.48
C GLY A 7 17.04 -1.75 -6.65
N THR A 8 17.36 -0.49 -6.96
CA THR A 8 18.74 0.02 -6.97
C THR A 8 18.78 1.42 -6.38
N GLY A 9 19.96 1.83 -5.93
CA GLY A 9 20.23 3.15 -5.37
C GLY A 9 20.86 3.04 -3.99
N PRO A 10 21.14 4.17 -3.35
CA PRO A 10 21.70 4.20 -1.99
C PRO A 10 20.81 3.53 -0.94
N GLY A 11 21.45 2.95 0.06
CA GLY A 11 20.80 2.34 1.23
C GLY A 11 20.32 0.89 1.03
N PRO A 12 19.74 0.30 2.08
CA PRO A 12 19.19 -1.04 2.03
C PRO A 12 18.01 -1.15 1.06
N ILE A 13 17.89 -2.31 0.41
CA ILE A 13 16.77 -2.66 -0.49
C ILE A 13 15.97 -3.79 0.14
N THR A 14 14.67 -3.59 0.28
CA THR A 14 13.73 -4.54 0.86
C THR A 14 13.44 -5.73 -0.06
N PRO A 15 12.82 -6.82 0.43
CA PRO A 15 12.49 -7.97 -0.40
C PRO A 15 11.60 -7.67 -1.61
N ASP A 16 10.75 -6.65 -1.54
CA ASP A 16 9.88 -6.19 -2.62
C ASP A 16 10.53 -5.11 -3.53
N GLY A 17 11.82 -4.81 -3.32
CA GLY A 17 12.59 -3.88 -4.15
C GLY A 17 12.48 -2.40 -3.76
N CYS A 18 11.84 -2.08 -2.64
CA CYS A 18 11.81 -0.71 -2.12
C CYS A 18 13.17 -0.31 -1.51
N ALA A 19 13.59 0.92 -1.70
CA ALA A 19 14.81 1.44 -1.10
C ALA A 19 14.49 2.20 0.19
N VAL A 20 14.99 1.75 1.33
CA VAL A 20 14.70 2.34 2.65
C VAL A 20 15.03 3.84 2.67
N GLU A 21 16.22 4.21 2.19
CA GLU A 21 16.66 5.61 2.17
C GLU A 21 15.76 6.49 1.30
N LEU A 22 15.29 5.99 0.15
CA LEU A 22 14.31 6.71 -0.68
C LEU A 22 13.05 7.02 0.11
N TYR A 23 12.48 6.01 0.77
CA TYR A 23 11.20 6.17 1.49
C TYR A 23 11.31 7.15 2.66
N THR A 24 12.49 7.31 3.30
CA THR A 24 12.71 8.35 4.31
C THR A 24 12.69 9.78 3.74
N ARG A 25 12.91 9.93 2.42
CA ARG A 25 12.94 11.24 1.73
C ARG A 25 11.61 11.61 1.07
N LEU A 26 10.74 10.63 0.81
CA LEU A 26 9.46 10.89 0.17
C LEU A 26 8.54 11.71 1.08
N PRO A 27 7.90 12.77 0.57
CA PRO A 27 6.97 13.56 1.34
C PRO A 27 5.71 12.75 1.68
N VAL A 28 5.02 13.17 2.72
CA VAL A 28 3.68 12.68 3.04
C VAL A 28 2.69 13.31 2.05
N GLY A 29 1.85 12.50 1.45
CA GLY A 29 0.75 12.95 0.58
C GLY A 29 -0.56 13.18 1.34
N PRO A 30 -1.70 13.22 0.65
CA PRO A 30 -3.01 13.41 1.25
C PRO A 30 -3.56 12.17 1.96
N GLU A 31 -2.88 11.04 1.89
CA GLU A 31 -3.36 9.75 2.38
C GLU A 31 -3.79 9.77 3.85
N PRO A 32 -3.03 10.38 4.79
CA PRO A 32 -3.44 10.44 6.19
C PRO A 32 -4.74 11.23 6.41
N ASP A 33 -5.02 12.25 5.60
CA ASP A 33 -6.26 13.01 5.68
C ASP A 33 -7.44 12.20 5.17
N ILE A 34 -7.25 11.45 4.08
CA ILE A 34 -8.26 10.53 3.53
C ILE A 34 -8.61 9.46 4.57
N ILE A 35 -7.59 8.81 5.15
CA ILE A 35 -7.76 7.79 6.19
C ILE A 35 -8.50 8.38 7.38
N ALA A 36 -8.05 9.51 7.91
CA ALA A 36 -8.65 10.17 9.07
C ALA A 36 -10.13 10.58 8.84
N SER A 37 -10.49 10.94 7.60
CA SER A 37 -11.88 11.27 7.25
C SER A 37 -12.82 10.06 7.20
N ALA A 38 -12.27 8.86 7.06
CA ALA A 38 -13.02 7.63 6.85
C ALA A 38 -13.31 6.84 8.12
N VAL A 39 -12.68 7.20 9.26
CA VAL A 39 -12.74 6.46 10.53
C VAL A 39 -12.95 7.40 11.73
N PRO A 40 -13.53 6.92 12.84
CA PRO A 40 -13.68 7.73 14.04
C PRO A 40 -12.34 8.19 14.63
N ALA A 41 -12.32 9.38 15.24
CA ALA A 41 -11.13 9.86 15.94
C ALA A 41 -10.71 8.90 17.06
N GLY A 42 -9.39 8.66 17.18
CA GLY A 42 -8.82 7.77 18.19
C GLY A 42 -8.99 6.27 17.89
N ALA A 43 -9.50 5.92 16.70
CA ALA A 43 -9.65 4.54 16.27
C ALA A 43 -8.33 3.74 16.36
N ARG A 44 -8.47 2.42 16.53
CA ARG A 44 -7.35 1.47 16.43
C ARG A 44 -7.13 1.13 14.96
N LEU A 45 -5.96 1.46 14.45
CA LEU A 45 -5.60 1.22 13.06
C LEU A 45 -4.50 0.15 12.97
N ILE A 46 -4.55 -0.67 11.94
CA ILE A 46 -3.41 -1.45 11.50
C ILE A 46 -3.03 -1.03 10.06
N GLU A 47 -1.79 -0.65 9.85
CA GLU A 47 -1.23 -0.31 8.54
C GLU A 47 -0.37 -1.48 8.05
N LEU A 48 -0.79 -2.09 6.94
CA LEU A 48 -0.14 -3.23 6.32
C LEU A 48 0.82 -2.75 5.23
N GLY A 49 2.12 -3.01 5.40
CA GLY A 49 3.18 -2.48 4.55
C GLY A 49 3.47 -1.00 4.88
N CYS A 50 3.73 -0.69 6.14
CA CYS A 50 3.90 0.69 6.62
C CYS A 50 5.19 1.37 6.12
N GLY A 51 6.17 0.60 5.65
CA GLY A 51 7.49 1.11 5.30
C GLY A 51 8.14 1.84 6.47
N VAL A 52 8.69 3.00 6.21
CA VAL A 52 9.32 3.87 7.23
C VAL A 52 8.31 4.63 8.12
N GLY A 53 7.00 4.35 8.00
CA GLY A 53 5.96 5.01 8.78
C GLY A 53 5.47 6.34 8.22
N ARG A 54 5.61 6.57 6.92
CA ARG A 54 5.27 7.84 6.25
C ARG A 54 3.78 8.22 6.46
N MET A 55 2.87 7.27 6.51
CA MET A 55 1.47 7.50 6.88
C MET A 55 1.22 7.26 8.38
N THR A 56 1.91 6.29 8.99
CA THR A 56 1.80 5.97 10.42
C THR A 56 2.01 7.20 11.31
N HIS A 57 3.09 7.95 11.08
CA HIS A 57 3.46 9.09 11.94
C HIS A 57 2.36 10.16 11.99
N PRO A 58 1.88 10.72 10.86
CA PRO A 58 0.81 11.70 10.90
C PRO A 58 -0.52 11.15 11.41
N LEU A 59 -0.78 9.84 11.30
CA LEU A 59 -1.96 9.24 11.91
C LEU A 59 -1.84 9.19 13.43
N VAL A 60 -0.66 8.80 13.96
CA VAL A 60 -0.37 8.85 15.41
C VAL A 60 -0.48 10.27 15.95
N GLU A 61 0.06 11.26 15.26
CA GLU A 61 -0.05 12.68 15.62
C GLU A 61 -1.50 13.19 15.69
N ARG A 62 -2.40 12.60 14.87
CA ARG A 62 -3.85 12.86 14.93
C ARG A 62 -4.57 12.10 16.05
N GLY A 63 -3.84 11.32 16.86
CA GLY A 63 -4.38 10.60 18.00
C GLY A 63 -4.90 9.20 17.69
N PHE A 64 -4.63 8.63 16.51
CA PHE A 64 -4.95 7.24 16.21
C PHE A 64 -3.99 6.29 16.94
N ARG A 65 -4.49 5.12 17.32
CA ARG A 65 -3.69 4.05 17.92
C ARG A 65 -3.24 3.09 16.82
N ALA A 66 -2.05 3.34 16.25
CA ALA A 66 -1.56 2.62 15.10
C ALA A 66 -0.72 1.38 15.48
N THR A 67 -0.95 0.29 14.75
CA THR A 67 -0.04 -0.85 14.63
C THR A 67 0.51 -0.84 13.21
N ALA A 68 1.83 -0.82 13.07
CA ALA A 68 2.56 -0.68 11.81
C ALA A 68 3.24 -2.02 11.47
N VAL A 69 2.88 -2.62 10.35
CA VAL A 69 3.38 -3.92 9.90
C VAL A 69 4.25 -3.74 8.65
N ASP A 70 5.43 -4.32 8.64
CA ASP A 70 6.30 -4.40 7.46
C ASP A 70 7.16 -5.67 7.50
N GLU A 71 7.57 -6.17 6.33
CA GLU A 71 8.47 -7.32 6.25
C GLU A 71 9.96 -6.96 6.39
N SER A 72 10.31 -5.66 6.29
CA SER A 72 11.68 -5.17 6.42
C SER A 72 11.93 -4.61 7.83
N PRO A 73 12.88 -5.19 8.58
CA PRO A 73 13.30 -4.61 9.85
C PRO A 73 13.91 -3.22 9.68
N GLU A 74 14.62 -2.97 8.57
CA GLU A 74 15.23 -1.67 8.28
C GLU A 74 14.17 -0.57 8.07
N MET A 75 13.02 -0.91 7.48
CA MET A 75 11.87 0.01 7.38
C MET A 75 11.33 0.32 8.78
N LEU A 76 11.08 -0.72 9.58
CA LEU A 76 10.49 -0.58 10.92
C LEU A 76 11.39 0.20 11.91
N GLU A 77 12.70 0.22 11.71
CA GLU A 77 13.62 1.05 12.52
C GLU A 77 13.30 2.54 12.47
N HIS A 78 12.62 3.01 11.43
CA HIS A 78 12.21 4.40 11.27
C HIS A 78 10.85 4.71 11.91
N VAL A 79 10.03 3.72 12.21
CA VAL A 79 8.67 3.92 12.77
C VAL A 79 8.76 4.39 14.21
N ARG A 80 7.97 5.42 14.56
CA ARG A 80 7.89 6.02 15.89
C ARG A 80 6.43 6.17 16.34
N GLY A 81 6.20 6.04 17.63
CA GLY A 81 4.89 6.29 18.25
C GLY A 81 3.82 5.24 17.98
N ALA A 82 4.14 4.18 17.25
CA ALA A 82 3.25 3.06 16.96
C ALA A 82 3.84 1.73 17.43
N ARG A 83 2.98 0.73 17.66
CA ARG A 83 3.42 -0.66 17.82
C ARG A 83 3.91 -1.16 16.45
N THR A 84 5.12 -1.70 16.39
CA THR A 84 5.67 -2.31 15.17
C THR A 84 5.55 -3.82 15.18
N VAL A 85 5.32 -4.43 14.01
CA VAL A 85 5.26 -5.88 13.81
C VAL A 85 6.06 -6.23 12.57
N LEU A 86 7.07 -7.08 12.73
CA LEU A 86 7.86 -7.61 11.63
C LEU A 86 7.18 -8.86 11.07
N SER A 87 6.55 -8.74 9.91
CA SER A 87 5.87 -9.84 9.23
C SER A 87 5.62 -9.52 7.77
N ALA A 88 5.65 -10.52 6.90
CA ALA A 88 4.98 -10.44 5.62
C ALA A 88 3.46 -10.32 5.87
N ILE A 89 2.76 -9.52 5.04
CA ILE A 89 1.34 -9.23 5.25
C ILE A 89 0.50 -10.51 5.11
N GLU A 90 0.79 -11.32 4.10
CA GLU A 90 0.05 -12.55 3.81
C GLU A 90 0.13 -13.59 4.92
N ASP A 91 1.18 -13.56 5.75
CA ASP A 91 1.43 -14.49 6.86
C ASP A 91 0.95 -13.96 8.22
N LEU A 92 0.50 -12.70 8.27
CA LEU A 92 0.17 -12.04 9.52
C LEU A 92 -1.08 -12.62 10.17
N ASP A 93 -0.95 -12.99 11.45
CA ASP A 93 -2.07 -13.29 12.34
C ASP A 93 -1.76 -12.79 13.76
N LEU A 94 -2.41 -11.72 14.17
CA LEU A 94 -2.24 -11.13 15.50
C LEU A 94 -3.25 -11.65 16.54
N GLY A 95 -4.28 -12.39 16.11
CA GLY A 95 -5.37 -12.82 16.98
C GLY A 95 -6.20 -11.66 17.54
N GLU A 96 -6.12 -10.46 16.94
CA GLU A 96 -6.87 -9.27 17.35
C GLU A 96 -7.41 -8.52 16.13
N THR A 97 -8.45 -7.72 16.34
CA THR A 97 -9.11 -6.91 15.31
C THR A 97 -8.96 -5.42 15.57
N PHE A 98 -9.14 -4.63 14.50
CA PHE A 98 -8.94 -3.18 14.47
C PHE A 98 -10.19 -2.49 13.90
N ASP A 99 -10.42 -1.24 14.29
CA ASP A 99 -11.51 -0.42 13.76
C ASP A 99 -11.28 -0.10 12.28
N ALA A 100 -9.99 -0.02 11.86
CA ALA A 100 -9.64 0.07 10.45
C ALA A 100 -8.34 -0.69 10.12
N VAL A 101 -8.35 -1.32 8.95
CA VAL A 101 -7.19 -1.93 8.32
C VAL A 101 -6.83 -1.11 7.09
N VAL A 102 -5.58 -0.67 6.99
CA VAL A 102 -5.07 0.14 5.85
C VAL A 102 -4.19 -0.73 4.98
N LEU A 103 -4.55 -0.89 3.71
CA LEU A 103 -3.77 -1.53 2.65
C LEU A 103 -3.53 -0.50 1.54
N ALA A 104 -2.45 0.25 1.65
CA ALA A 104 -2.11 1.35 0.76
C ALA A 104 -1.01 0.99 -0.25
N SER A 105 -0.43 2.01 -0.89
CA SER A 105 0.71 1.87 -1.82
C SER A 105 0.45 0.88 -2.95
N PHE A 106 -0.80 0.77 -3.39
CA PHE A 106 -1.24 -0.07 -4.50
C PHE A 106 -1.01 -1.58 -4.32
N LEU A 107 -0.75 -2.04 -3.09
CA LEU A 107 -0.45 -3.43 -2.78
C LEU A 107 -1.53 -4.42 -3.23
N VAL A 108 -2.78 -3.98 -3.31
CA VAL A 108 -3.90 -4.78 -3.84
C VAL A 108 -3.71 -5.17 -5.31
N HIS A 109 -2.81 -4.49 -6.05
CA HIS A 109 -2.44 -4.80 -7.42
C HIS A 109 -1.27 -5.79 -7.54
N ALA A 110 -0.91 -6.51 -6.47
CA ALA A 110 0.13 -7.54 -6.51
C ALA A 110 -0.05 -8.45 -7.75
N GLY A 111 1.05 -8.62 -8.50
CA GLY A 111 1.03 -9.39 -9.75
C GLY A 111 0.71 -10.87 -9.56
N ASP A 112 1.10 -11.43 -8.41
CA ASP A 112 0.75 -12.78 -7.99
C ASP A 112 -0.63 -12.80 -7.33
N GLU A 113 -1.52 -13.66 -7.85
CA GLU A 113 -2.90 -13.76 -7.39
C GLU A 113 -3.01 -14.33 -5.97
N GLU A 114 -2.19 -15.32 -5.62
CA GLU A 114 -2.21 -15.91 -4.28
C GLU A 114 -1.69 -14.92 -3.24
N ILE A 115 -0.67 -14.13 -3.57
CA ILE A 115 -0.21 -13.03 -2.71
C ILE A 115 -1.35 -12.02 -2.53
N ARG A 116 -1.97 -11.54 -3.61
CA ARG A 116 -3.10 -10.60 -3.53
C ARG A 116 -4.23 -11.12 -2.67
N ARG A 117 -4.62 -12.39 -2.87
CA ARG A 117 -5.66 -13.05 -2.06
C ARG A 117 -5.23 -13.16 -0.60
N GLY A 118 -3.96 -13.45 -0.32
CA GLY A 118 -3.36 -13.44 1.02
C GLY A 118 -3.47 -12.08 1.69
N LEU A 119 -3.10 -10.99 1.00
CA LEU A 119 -3.24 -9.62 1.51
C LEU A 119 -4.69 -9.30 1.90
N LEU A 120 -5.65 -9.62 1.03
CA LEU A 120 -7.06 -9.35 1.29
C LEU A 120 -7.64 -10.22 2.42
N ARG A 121 -7.22 -11.49 2.54
CA ARG A 121 -7.59 -12.35 3.67
C ARG A 121 -7.04 -11.80 4.99
N THR A 122 -5.83 -11.26 4.98
CA THR A 122 -5.24 -10.61 6.15
C THR A 122 -6.03 -9.36 6.53
N CYS A 123 -6.49 -8.57 5.55
CA CYS A 123 -7.39 -7.46 5.82
C CYS A 123 -8.68 -7.94 6.52
N LEU A 124 -9.34 -8.97 5.97
CA LEU A 124 -10.57 -9.52 6.58
C LEU A 124 -10.33 -10.08 7.98
N ARG A 125 -9.20 -10.77 8.20
CA ARG A 125 -8.86 -11.37 9.51
C ARG A 125 -8.71 -10.33 10.61
N HIS A 126 -8.21 -9.14 10.25
CA HIS A 126 -7.87 -8.11 11.23
C HIS A 126 -8.88 -6.95 11.31
N VAL A 127 -9.90 -6.89 10.46
CA VAL A 127 -10.94 -5.88 10.56
C VAL A 127 -12.01 -6.31 11.56
N ALA A 128 -12.46 -5.41 12.44
CA ALA A 128 -13.58 -5.66 13.34
C ALA A 128 -14.90 -5.79 12.53
N GLU A 129 -15.91 -6.42 13.12
CA GLU A 129 -17.20 -6.66 12.47
C GLU A 129 -17.85 -5.36 11.96
N ASP A 130 -17.75 -4.29 12.76
CA ASP A 130 -18.22 -2.93 12.46
C ASP A 130 -17.14 -2.01 11.90
N GLY A 131 -15.93 -2.56 11.67
CA GLY A 131 -14.77 -1.86 11.16
C GLY A 131 -14.77 -1.66 9.64
N CYS A 132 -13.65 -1.19 9.11
CA CYS A 132 -13.49 -1.05 7.67
C CYS A 132 -12.06 -1.37 7.22
N VAL A 133 -11.94 -1.70 5.94
CA VAL A 133 -10.67 -1.82 5.23
C VAL A 133 -10.54 -0.62 4.28
N LEU A 134 -9.45 0.12 4.40
CA LEU A 134 -9.12 1.27 3.55
C LEU A 134 -8.05 0.83 2.55
N ILE A 135 -8.39 0.84 1.27
CA ILE A 135 -7.54 0.29 0.21
C ILE A 135 -7.21 1.39 -0.77
N GLN A 136 -5.91 1.55 -1.08
CA GLN A 136 -5.44 2.40 -2.18
C GLN A 136 -5.24 1.57 -3.43
N ARG A 137 -5.89 1.98 -4.53
CA ARG A 137 -5.80 1.36 -5.86
C ARG A 137 -4.96 2.22 -6.80
N GLU A 138 -4.41 1.59 -7.84
CA GLU A 138 -3.90 2.30 -9.01
C GLU A 138 -5.04 3.02 -9.75
N GLY A 139 -4.71 4.20 -10.30
CA GLY A 139 -5.61 4.88 -11.24
C GLY A 139 -5.74 4.10 -12.56
N GLU A 140 -6.83 4.31 -13.28
CA GLU A 140 -7.10 3.62 -14.56
C GLU A 140 -5.99 3.85 -15.59
N ASP A 141 -5.33 5.01 -15.56
CA ASP A 141 -4.26 5.39 -16.48
C ASP A 141 -2.85 5.01 -16.00
N PHE A 142 -2.73 4.25 -14.90
CA PHE A 142 -1.42 3.99 -14.29
C PHE A 142 -0.45 3.32 -15.26
N HIS A 143 -0.94 2.47 -16.15
CA HIS A 143 -0.15 1.68 -17.11
C HIS A 143 -0.17 2.23 -18.54
N THR A 144 -0.77 3.40 -18.78
CA THR A 144 -0.88 4.04 -20.11
C THR A 144 -0.02 5.28 -20.22
N ASP A 145 0.17 5.78 -21.43
CA ASP A 145 0.92 7.02 -21.75
C ASP A 145 2.31 7.08 -21.07
N LEU A 146 3.07 6.00 -21.23
CA LEU A 146 4.42 5.86 -20.70
C LEU A 146 5.49 6.09 -21.77
N PRO A 147 6.68 6.62 -21.40
CA PRO A 147 7.06 7.07 -20.07
C PRO A 147 6.37 8.37 -19.66
N ARG A 148 6.12 8.53 -18.38
CA ARG A 148 5.63 9.78 -17.81
C ARG A 148 6.43 10.19 -16.58
N GLU A 149 6.51 11.47 -16.32
CA GLU A 149 7.20 12.01 -15.17
C GLU A 149 6.37 13.07 -14.46
N ARG A 150 6.60 13.19 -13.17
CA ARG A 150 6.04 14.25 -12.33
C ARG A 150 7.17 14.81 -11.46
N VAL A 151 7.35 16.13 -11.56
CA VAL A 151 8.23 16.86 -10.65
C VAL A 151 7.46 17.14 -9.37
N ASP A 152 8.01 16.69 -8.25
CA ASP A 152 7.44 16.96 -6.93
C ASP A 152 7.86 18.37 -6.47
N PRO A 153 6.97 19.13 -5.79
CA PRO A 153 7.32 20.45 -5.26
C PRO A 153 8.53 20.46 -4.32
N SER A 154 8.85 19.35 -3.69
CA SER A 154 10.05 19.19 -2.86
C SER A 154 11.36 19.02 -3.66
N GLY A 155 11.31 19.02 -5.00
CA GLY A 155 12.46 19.12 -5.88
C GLY A 155 13.04 17.80 -6.40
N PHE A 156 12.29 16.69 -6.32
CA PHE A 156 12.66 15.45 -6.99
C PHE A 156 11.67 15.08 -8.10
N THR A 157 12.07 14.18 -8.98
CA THR A 157 11.23 13.70 -10.09
C THR A 157 10.89 12.23 -9.88
N VAL A 158 9.61 11.88 -9.99
CA VAL A 158 9.14 10.50 -10.12
C VAL A 158 8.87 10.23 -11.58
N ARG A 159 9.43 9.15 -12.11
CA ARG A 159 9.22 8.71 -13.49
C ARG A 159 8.73 7.27 -13.52
N ILE A 160 7.59 7.02 -14.15
CA ILE A 160 7.19 5.67 -14.56
C ILE A 160 7.75 5.46 -15.96
N VAL A 161 8.81 4.66 -16.05
CA VAL A 161 9.60 4.48 -17.29
C VAL A 161 8.89 3.55 -18.24
N SER A 162 8.39 2.43 -17.72
CA SER A 162 7.72 1.41 -18.53
C SER A 162 6.74 0.58 -17.72
N SER A 163 5.83 -0.04 -18.44
CA SER A 163 4.91 -1.04 -17.90
C SER A 163 4.71 -2.10 -19.00
N GLU A 164 5.50 -3.17 -18.94
CA GLU A 164 5.58 -4.20 -19.96
C GLU A 164 4.78 -5.43 -19.59
N PRO A 165 3.98 -6.04 -20.49
CA PRO A 165 3.29 -7.29 -20.21
C PRO A 165 4.31 -8.43 -20.01
N VAL A 166 4.12 -9.21 -18.94
CA VAL A 166 4.96 -10.38 -18.62
C VAL A 166 4.17 -11.69 -18.53
N GLY A 167 2.94 -11.68 -18.97
CA GLY A 167 2.02 -12.82 -19.05
C GLY A 167 0.80 -12.67 -18.16
N GLU A 168 -0.29 -13.36 -18.52
CA GLU A 168 -1.50 -13.55 -17.71
C GLU A 168 -2.09 -12.28 -17.07
N GLY A 169 -2.05 -11.14 -17.78
CA GLY A 169 -2.54 -9.86 -17.26
C GLY A 169 -1.61 -9.19 -16.26
N VAL A 170 -0.41 -9.73 -16.02
CA VAL A 170 0.62 -9.16 -15.16
C VAL A 170 1.54 -8.26 -15.98
N ARG A 171 1.96 -7.16 -15.39
CA ARG A 171 2.90 -6.20 -15.98
C ARG A 171 4.13 -6.05 -15.09
N SER A 172 5.28 -5.90 -15.72
CA SER A 172 6.52 -5.45 -15.06
C SER A 172 6.59 -3.95 -15.18
N VAL A 173 6.55 -3.25 -14.06
CA VAL A 173 6.60 -1.79 -13.99
C VAL A 173 8.00 -1.37 -13.55
N ARG A 174 8.56 -0.37 -14.23
CA ARG A 174 9.82 0.27 -13.82
C ARG A 174 9.57 1.72 -13.46
N ALA A 175 9.92 2.07 -12.23
CA ALA A 175 9.88 3.43 -11.70
C ALA A 175 11.29 3.93 -11.40
N GLU A 176 11.48 5.24 -11.54
CA GLU A 176 12.71 5.95 -11.16
C GLU A 176 12.36 7.16 -10.29
N TYR A 177 13.18 7.39 -9.28
CA TYR A 177 13.10 8.52 -8.37
C TYR A 177 14.42 9.28 -8.45
N VAL A 178 14.38 10.48 -9.02
CA VAL A 178 15.58 11.27 -9.30
C VAL A 178 15.61 12.48 -8.37
N PHE A 179 16.53 12.45 -7.43
CA PHE A 179 16.86 13.56 -6.54
C PHE A 179 18.13 14.26 -7.04
N PRO A 180 18.44 15.49 -6.61
CA PRO A 180 19.64 16.19 -7.02
C PRO A 180 20.95 15.46 -6.70
N ASP A 181 20.95 14.64 -5.64
CA ASP A 181 22.11 13.96 -5.08
C ASP A 181 22.09 12.44 -5.23
N ALA A 182 20.96 11.86 -5.63
CA ALA A 182 20.81 10.41 -5.74
C ALA A 182 19.68 9.98 -6.67
N THR A 183 19.77 8.78 -7.20
CA THR A 183 18.72 8.16 -8.02
C THR A 183 18.43 6.76 -7.51
N TRP A 184 17.15 6.44 -7.39
CA TRP A 184 16.66 5.09 -7.09
C TRP A 184 15.84 4.57 -8.25
N THR A 185 15.91 3.27 -8.47
CA THR A 185 15.01 2.58 -9.39
C THR A 185 14.31 1.46 -8.67
N GLN A 186 13.07 1.21 -9.06
CA GLN A 186 12.30 0.06 -8.60
C GLN A 186 11.66 -0.62 -9.79
N THR A 187 11.75 -1.95 -9.83
CA THR A 187 10.99 -2.79 -10.75
C THR A 187 10.10 -3.70 -9.92
N PHE A 188 8.82 -3.75 -10.25
CA PHE A 188 7.85 -4.57 -9.54
C PHE A 188 6.82 -5.16 -10.50
N ARG A 189 6.14 -6.21 -10.06
CA ARG A 189 5.04 -6.82 -10.80
C ARG A 189 3.71 -6.29 -10.30
N ALA A 190 2.88 -5.81 -11.21
CA ALA A 190 1.53 -5.34 -10.92
C ALA A 190 0.52 -6.03 -11.84
N ARG A 191 -0.68 -6.25 -11.33
CA ARG A 191 -1.85 -6.67 -12.12
C ARG A 191 -2.85 -5.52 -12.13
N PRO A 192 -3.02 -4.84 -13.27
CA PRO A 192 -4.13 -3.90 -13.43
C PRO A 192 -5.47 -4.59 -13.15
N LEU A 193 -6.31 -3.96 -12.36
CA LEU A 193 -7.64 -4.47 -12.06
C LEU A 193 -8.67 -3.43 -12.49
N THR A 194 -9.64 -3.83 -13.33
CA THR A 194 -10.83 -3.00 -13.53
C THR A 194 -11.58 -2.84 -12.20
N LYS A 195 -12.56 -1.94 -12.19
CA LYS A 195 -13.44 -1.78 -11.01
C LYS A 195 -14.13 -3.10 -10.65
N GLU A 196 -14.66 -3.79 -11.65
CA GLU A 196 -15.39 -5.05 -11.49
C GLU A 196 -14.47 -6.16 -10.97
N GLN A 197 -13.26 -6.29 -11.54
CA GLN A 197 -12.27 -7.29 -11.09
C GLN A 197 -11.80 -7.02 -9.67
N PHE A 198 -11.67 -5.75 -9.29
CA PHE A 198 -11.32 -5.38 -7.92
C PHE A 198 -12.46 -5.73 -6.94
N GLU A 199 -13.71 -5.40 -7.27
CA GLU A 199 -14.87 -5.72 -6.44
C GLU A 199 -15.09 -7.24 -6.34
N GLU A 200 -14.84 -7.99 -7.43
CA GLU A 200 -14.86 -9.46 -7.42
C GLU A 200 -13.79 -10.04 -6.48
N ALA A 201 -12.54 -9.54 -6.55
CA ALA A 201 -11.45 -9.98 -5.67
C ALA A 201 -11.75 -9.71 -4.18
N LEU A 202 -12.44 -8.62 -3.86
CA LEU A 202 -12.95 -8.37 -2.51
C LEU A 202 -14.01 -9.39 -2.11
N GLY A 203 -14.97 -9.66 -3.00
CA GLY A 203 -16.05 -10.63 -2.77
C GLY A 203 -15.56 -12.05 -2.51
N GLU A 204 -14.51 -12.49 -3.21
CA GLU A 204 -13.88 -13.81 -3.01
C GLU A 204 -13.39 -14.05 -1.59
N VAL A 205 -13.03 -12.98 -0.88
CA VAL A 205 -12.55 -13.08 0.51
C VAL A 205 -13.58 -12.68 1.55
N GLY A 206 -14.80 -12.29 1.16
CA GLY A 206 -15.84 -11.88 2.09
C GLY A 206 -15.82 -10.39 2.46
N LEU A 207 -15.20 -9.57 1.61
CA LEU A 207 -15.26 -8.10 1.69
C LEU A 207 -16.18 -7.56 0.59
N ARG A 208 -16.73 -6.37 0.80
CA ARG A 208 -17.45 -5.62 -0.24
C ARG A 208 -17.11 -4.14 -0.17
N VAL A 209 -17.19 -3.47 -1.31
CA VAL A 209 -17.07 -2.01 -1.34
C VAL A 209 -18.27 -1.39 -0.61
N ASP A 210 -17.99 -0.50 0.33
CA ASP A 210 -18.98 0.37 0.97
C ASP A 210 -19.10 1.67 0.15
N ARG A 211 -17.97 2.35 -0.09
CA ARG A 211 -17.91 3.54 -0.94
C ARG A 211 -16.50 3.83 -1.44
N TYR A 212 -16.41 4.60 -2.51
CA TYR A 212 -15.19 5.25 -2.96
C TYR A 212 -15.00 6.56 -2.20
N LEU A 213 -13.78 6.81 -1.69
CA LEU A 213 -13.46 7.97 -0.84
C LEU A 213 -12.98 9.17 -1.64
N THR A 214 -12.50 8.94 -2.88
CA THR A 214 -11.96 9.96 -3.77
C THR A 214 -12.65 9.91 -5.13
N GLU A 215 -12.72 11.04 -5.84
CA GLU A 215 -13.37 11.14 -7.15
C GLU A 215 -12.70 10.28 -8.21
N ASP A 216 -11.36 10.15 -8.13
CA ASP A 216 -10.54 9.28 -8.99
C ASP A 216 -10.68 7.79 -8.66
N ARG A 217 -11.46 7.45 -7.62
CA ARG A 217 -11.70 6.09 -7.14
C ARG A 217 -10.44 5.33 -6.70
N MET A 218 -9.36 6.03 -6.44
CA MET A 218 -8.11 5.43 -5.98
C MET A 218 -8.19 4.99 -4.52
N TRP A 219 -9.02 5.64 -3.70
CA TRP A 219 -9.24 5.24 -2.32
C TRP A 219 -10.63 4.65 -2.10
N VAL A 220 -10.66 3.49 -1.47
CA VAL A 220 -11.86 2.68 -1.27
C VAL A 220 -12.02 2.33 0.20
N ARG A 221 -13.24 2.49 0.70
CA ARG A 221 -13.68 1.91 1.96
C ARG A 221 -14.44 0.62 1.66
N ALA A 222 -13.89 -0.51 2.13
CA ALA A 222 -14.54 -1.80 2.09
C ALA A 222 -14.95 -2.24 3.50
N VAL A 223 -15.92 -3.14 3.60
CA VAL A 223 -16.43 -3.68 4.86
C VAL A 223 -16.62 -5.19 4.75
N PRO A 224 -16.59 -5.95 5.86
CA PRO A 224 -16.96 -7.35 5.85
C PRO A 224 -18.39 -7.55 5.31
N VAL A 225 -18.59 -8.63 4.59
CA VAL A 225 -19.94 -9.07 4.20
C VAL A 225 -20.59 -9.68 5.45
N ALA A 226 -21.77 -9.17 5.83
CA ALA A 226 -22.49 -9.71 6.99
C ALA A 226 -22.76 -11.21 6.76
N VAL A 227 -22.38 -12.02 7.73
CA VAL A 227 -22.77 -13.44 7.77
C VAL A 227 -24.21 -13.48 8.25
N GLY A 228 -25.15 -13.81 7.34
CA GLY A 228 -26.58 -13.92 7.63
C GLY A 228 -26.91 -15.15 8.48
#